data_d9aa219eb7932b3c76f81d7adc274857
#
_entry.id   d9aa219eb7932b3c76f81d7adc274857
#
_cell.length_a   1.000
_cell.length_b   1.000
_cell.length_c   1.000
_cell.angle_alpha   90.00
_cell.angle_beta   90.00
_cell.angle_gamma   90.00
#
_symmetry.space_group_name_H-M   'P 1'
#
loop_
_entity.id
_entity.type
_entity.pdbx_description
1 polymer ?
#
loop_
_entity_poly.entity_id
_entity_poly.type
_entity_poly.pdbx_seq_one_letter_code
_entity_poly.pdbx_strand_id
1 'polypeptide(L)'
;MSGISWVTAFLDTDQDRAPQVERFWCAVTGSLLSPRRGSREEFVTLLPPDGEGFLKAQTVGQSPPGGMHLDLHTDDIDGLAARAEQLGASASYHELGYVVLGSPGGLTFCIVDHSGGRRPAPVPWPGGRSLVDQVCLDIPPSRFDSEVAFWRELTGWEQTQKA
;
A
#
# COMPACT_ATOMS: atom_id res chain seq x y z
N MET A 1 -13.43 -17.71 -4.05
CA MET A 1 -12.62 -16.56 -4.49
C MET A 1 -11.92 -16.04 -3.24
N SER A 2 -10.61 -16.24 -3.16
CA SER A 2 -9.80 -15.67 -2.09
C SER A 2 -9.86 -14.16 -2.17
N GLY A 3 -10.33 -13.53 -1.12
CA GLY A 3 -10.48 -12.09 -1.06
C GLY A 3 -9.19 -11.41 -0.58
N ILE A 4 -9.09 -10.11 -0.83
CA ILE A 4 -8.07 -9.27 -0.20
C ILE A 4 -8.43 -9.14 1.27
N SER A 5 -7.56 -9.65 2.15
CA SER A 5 -7.78 -9.68 3.60
C SER A 5 -7.29 -8.41 4.29
N TRP A 6 -6.29 -7.74 3.69
CA TRP A 6 -5.64 -6.55 4.25
C TRP A 6 -5.00 -5.72 3.15
N VAL A 7 -4.78 -4.44 3.40
CA VAL A 7 -4.02 -3.54 2.53
C VAL A 7 -2.98 -2.81 3.36
N THR A 8 -1.75 -2.80 2.87
CA THR A 8 -0.67 -1.96 3.40
C THR A 8 -0.30 -0.91 2.36
N ALA A 9 -0.12 0.33 2.81
CA ALA A 9 0.41 1.39 1.97
C ALA A 9 1.89 1.63 2.32
N PHE A 10 2.73 1.73 1.31
CA PHE A 10 4.14 2.05 1.43
C PHE A 10 4.43 3.47 0.99
N LEU A 11 5.25 4.15 1.76
CA LEU A 11 5.86 5.43 1.43
C LEU A 11 7.26 5.13 0.84
N ASP A 12 7.39 5.24 -0.47
CA ASP A 12 8.66 5.01 -1.16
C ASP A 12 9.47 6.29 -1.18
N THR A 13 10.66 6.25 -0.61
CA THR A 13 11.51 7.43 -0.49
C THR A 13 12.98 7.11 -0.74
N ASP A 14 13.73 8.08 -1.22
CA ASP A 14 15.18 7.94 -1.31
C ASP A 14 15.85 7.91 0.08
N GLN A 15 17.07 7.40 0.14
CA GLN A 15 17.80 7.21 1.38
C GLN A 15 18.03 8.52 2.15
N ASP A 16 18.25 9.63 1.45
CA ASP A 16 18.57 10.91 2.09
C ASP A 16 17.33 11.52 2.76
N ARG A 17 16.14 11.28 2.21
CA ARG A 17 14.86 11.81 2.70
C ARG A 17 14.16 10.88 3.70
N ALA A 18 14.48 9.59 3.72
CA ALA A 18 13.81 8.60 4.54
C ALA A 18 13.68 9.02 6.01
N PRO A 19 14.73 9.52 6.71
CA PRO A 19 14.59 9.92 8.11
C PRO A 19 13.62 11.08 8.35
N GLN A 20 13.49 11.99 7.39
CA GLN A 20 12.56 13.12 7.48
C GLN A 20 11.11 12.66 7.26
N VAL A 21 10.89 11.83 6.25
CA VAL A 21 9.57 11.26 5.92
C VAL A 21 9.06 10.40 7.08
N GLU A 22 9.90 9.52 7.60
CA GLU A 22 9.57 8.65 8.74
C GLU A 22 9.20 9.47 9.99
N ARG A 23 10.00 10.48 10.34
CA ARG A 23 9.69 11.37 11.48
C ARG A 23 8.37 12.10 11.29
N PHE A 24 8.12 12.65 10.10
CA PHE A 24 6.87 13.35 9.80
C PHE A 24 5.66 12.43 10.00
N TRP A 25 5.69 11.26 9.35
CA TRP A 25 4.58 10.33 9.43
C TRP A 25 4.37 9.75 10.82
N CYS A 26 5.42 9.45 11.57
CA CYS A 26 5.30 9.07 12.98
C CYS A 26 4.61 10.16 13.80
N ALA A 27 5.01 11.43 13.60
CA ALA A 27 4.45 12.55 14.34
C ALA A 27 2.95 12.77 14.05
N VAL A 28 2.52 12.67 12.78
CA VAL A 28 1.12 12.95 12.42
C VAL A 28 0.19 11.75 12.60
N THR A 29 0.73 10.55 12.73
CA THR A 29 -0.05 9.32 12.98
C THR A 29 0.04 8.82 14.41
N GLY A 30 0.89 9.42 15.24
CA GLY A 30 1.13 8.94 16.61
C GLY A 30 1.83 7.57 16.66
N SER A 31 2.50 7.17 15.60
CA SER A 31 3.15 5.87 15.47
C SER A 31 4.61 5.90 15.92
N LEU A 32 5.15 4.73 16.23
CA LEU A 32 6.57 4.49 16.43
C LEU A 32 7.13 3.71 15.24
N LEU A 33 8.45 3.81 15.02
CA LEU A 33 9.09 3.00 14.00
C LEU A 33 9.40 1.59 14.52
N SER A 34 9.14 0.58 13.70
CA SER A 34 9.65 -0.77 13.95
C SER A 34 11.16 -0.83 13.75
N PRO A 35 11.84 -1.90 14.20
CA PRO A 35 13.17 -2.23 13.69
C PRO A 35 13.15 -2.32 12.16
N ARG A 36 14.27 -1.94 11.54
CA ARG A 36 14.43 -2.07 10.09
C ARG A 36 14.53 -3.53 9.67
N ARG A 37 14.08 -3.81 8.45
CA ARG A 37 14.06 -5.14 7.85
C ARG A 37 14.51 -5.07 6.39
N GLY A 38 14.69 -6.25 5.79
CA GLY A 38 15.23 -6.41 4.44
C GLY A 38 16.74 -6.52 4.44
N SER A 39 17.30 -6.99 3.34
CA SER A 39 18.75 -7.25 3.22
C SER A 39 19.60 -5.97 3.22
N ARG A 40 18.98 -4.82 2.96
CA ARG A 40 19.59 -3.49 2.97
C ARG A 40 18.96 -2.58 4.03
N GLU A 41 18.22 -3.14 5.00
CA GLU A 41 17.50 -2.39 6.03
C GLU A 41 16.51 -1.37 5.42
N GLU A 42 15.96 -1.69 4.25
CA GLU A 42 15.14 -0.79 3.46
C GLU A 42 13.70 -0.63 3.96
N PHE A 43 13.19 -1.57 4.78
CA PHE A 43 11.79 -1.56 5.22
C PHE A 43 11.63 -1.17 6.69
N VAL A 44 10.64 -0.35 6.97
CA VAL A 44 10.20 -0.01 8.32
C VAL A 44 8.67 0.07 8.37
N THR A 45 8.07 -0.38 9.48
CA THR A 45 6.64 -0.24 9.72
C THR A 45 6.40 0.91 10.70
N LEU A 46 5.41 1.74 10.40
CA LEU A 46 4.89 2.70 11.37
C LEU A 46 3.92 1.94 12.28
N LEU A 47 4.35 1.70 13.51
CA LEU A 47 3.62 0.95 14.52
C LEU A 47 2.61 1.87 15.19
N PRO A 48 1.30 1.69 14.99
CA PRO A 48 0.28 2.49 15.67
C PRO A 48 0.27 2.17 17.17
N PRO A 49 -0.34 3.02 18.01
CA PRO A 49 -0.47 2.76 19.46
C PRO A 49 -1.23 1.46 19.78
N ASP A 50 -2.12 1.04 18.87
CA ASP A 50 -2.84 -0.22 18.95
C ASP A 50 -3.13 -0.77 17.53
N GLY A 51 -3.49 -2.06 17.44
CA GLY A 51 -3.80 -2.70 16.16
C GLY A 51 -2.58 -3.00 15.30
N GLU A 52 -2.84 -3.41 14.06
CA GLU A 52 -1.82 -3.80 13.10
C GLU A 52 -1.33 -2.60 12.28
N GLY A 53 -0.02 -2.52 12.03
CA GLY A 53 0.57 -1.49 11.17
C GLY A 53 0.22 -1.73 9.70
N PHE A 54 -0.44 -0.76 9.08
CA PHE A 54 -0.82 -0.79 7.66
C PHE A 54 -0.13 0.32 6.85
N LEU A 55 0.65 1.16 7.50
CA LEU A 55 1.50 2.17 6.87
C LEU A 55 2.97 1.78 7.09
N LYS A 56 3.71 1.68 6.02
CA LYS A 56 5.13 1.30 6.03
C LYS A 56 5.93 2.30 5.21
N ALA A 57 7.24 2.30 5.37
CA ALA A 57 8.13 3.05 4.51
C ALA A 57 9.17 2.10 3.93
N GLN A 58 9.52 2.35 2.67
CA GLN A 58 10.60 1.67 1.97
C GLN A 58 11.61 2.69 1.46
N THR A 59 12.88 2.45 1.77
CA THR A 59 13.96 3.19 1.16
C THR A 59 14.26 2.58 -0.21
N VAL A 60 13.95 3.32 -1.26
CA VAL A 60 14.21 2.94 -2.66
C VAL A 60 15.46 3.65 -3.18
N GLY A 61 16.03 3.20 -4.30
CA GLY A 61 17.18 3.87 -4.93
C GLY A 61 16.83 5.29 -5.42
N GLN A 62 17.81 5.99 -5.95
CA GLN A 62 17.71 7.42 -6.32
C GLN A 62 16.77 7.77 -7.49
N SER A 63 15.93 6.84 -7.95
CA SER A 63 15.06 7.14 -9.09
C SER A 63 13.81 6.26 -9.09
N PRO A 64 12.64 6.84 -9.34
CA PRO A 64 12.22 8.25 -9.40
C PRO A 64 12.00 8.89 -8.03
N PRO A 65 11.79 10.21 -7.95
CA PRO A 65 11.58 10.89 -6.68
C PRO A 65 10.28 10.37 -6.05
N GLY A 66 10.40 9.82 -4.87
CA GLY A 66 9.38 9.37 -3.93
C GLY A 66 8.00 9.03 -4.52
N GLY A 67 7.42 7.99 -4.05
CA GLY A 67 6.12 7.53 -4.51
C GLY A 67 5.41 6.76 -3.42
N MET A 68 4.44 6.00 -3.83
CA MET A 68 3.81 5.02 -2.97
C MET A 68 3.45 3.78 -3.78
N HIS A 69 3.41 2.65 -3.12
CA HIS A 69 2.78 1.44 -3.64
C HIS A 69 1.88 0.80 -2.59
N LEU A 70 1.06 -0.12 -3.02
CA LEU A 70 0.16 -0.88 -2.17
C LEU A 70 0.55 -2.34 -2.14
N ASP A 71 0.49 -2.95 -0.96
CA ASP A 71 0.48 -4.40 -0.83
C ASP A 71 -0.96 -4.87 -0.59
N LEU A 72 -1.45 -5.73 -1.45
CA LEU A 72 -2.72 -6.44 -1.30
C LEU A 72 -2.44 -7.81 -0.70
N HIS A 73 -2.96 -8.05 0.50
CA HIS A 73 -2.71 -9.27 1.24
C HIS A 73 -3.79 -10.31 0.95
N THR A 74 -3.38 -11.52 0.61
CA THR A 74 -4.27 -12.64 0.27
C THR A 74 -3.65 -13.98 0.66
N ASP A 75 -4.46 -15.00 0.80
CA ASP A 75 -4.05 -16.40 0.94
C ASP A 75 -3.86 -17.13 -0.41
N ASP A 76 -4.13 -16.45 -1.54
CA ASP A 76 -4.02 -16.97 -2.90
C ASP A 76 -3.32 -15.96 -3.82
N ILE A 77 -2.01 -15.85 -3.66
CA ILE A 77 -1.18 -14.91 -4.44
C ILE A 77 -1.30 -15.18 -5.94
N ASP A 78 -1.14 -16.44 -6.35
CA ASP A 78 -1.10 -16.82 -7.77
C ASP A 78 -2.47 -16.58 -8.43
N GLY A 79 -3.57 -16.92 -7.76
CA GLY A 79 -4.91 -16.69 -8.26
C GLY A 79 -5.26 -15.20 -8.40
N LEU A 80 -4.87 -14.39 -7.40
CA LEU A 80 -5.11 -12.94 -7.46
C LEU A 80 -4.21 -12.27 -8.51
N ALA A 81 -2.95 -12.69 -8.65
CA ALA A 81 -2.03 -12.18 -9.66
C ALA A 81 -2.52 -12.49 -11.08
N ALA A 82 -2.90 -13.75 -11.34
CA ALA A 82 -3.47 -14.14 -12.63
C ALA A 82 -4.74 -13.35 -12.98
N ARG A 83 -5.60 -13.09 -11.98
CA ARG A 83 -6.77 -12.23 -12.18
C ARG A 83 -6.38 -10.78 -12.49
N ALA A 84 -5.40 -10.22 -11.78
CA ALA A 84 -4.92 -8.86 -12.05
C ALA A 84 -4.39 -8.73 -13.49
N GLU A 85 -3.62 -9.71 -13.97
CA GLU A 85 -3.11 -9.73 -15.35
C GLU A 85 -4.25 -9.84 -16.38
N GLN A 86 -5.27 -10.68 -16.14
CA GLN A 86 -6.47 -10.76 -16.99
C GLN A 86 -7.22 -9.43 -17.06
N LEU A 87 -7.16 -8.61 -16.02
CA LEU A 87 -7.78 -7.27 -15.95
C LEU A 87 -6.87 -6.17 -16.52
N GLY A 88 -5.68 -6.51 -17.00
CA GLY A 88 -4.78 -5.58 -17.67
C GLY A 88 -3.58 -5.10 -16.86
N ALA A 89 -3.32 -5.67 -15.70
CA ALA A 89 -2.07 -5.42 -14.99
C ALA A 89 -0.88 -6.08 -15.70
N SER A 90 0.31 -5.54 -15.50
CA SER A 90 1.56 -6.11 -15.99
C SER A 90 2.43 -6.55 -14.82
N ALA A 91 2.75 -7.85 -14.76
CA ALA A 91 3.71 -8.34 -13.77
C ALA A 91 5.13 -7.91 -14.15
N SER A 92 5.87 -7.36 -13.19
CA SER A 92 7.25 -6.94 -13.36
C SER A 92 8.24 -7.82 -12.59
N TYR A 93 7.79 -8.49 -11.54
CA TYR A 93 8.62 -9.35 -10.71
C TYR A 93 7.76 -10.39 -9.97
N HIS A 94 8.28 -11.62 -9.86
CA HIS A 94 7.62 -12.70 -9.15
C HIS A 94 8.65 -13.47 -8.31
N GLU A 95 8.38 -13.59 -7.02
CA GLU A 95 9.19 -14.39 -6.08
C GLU A 95 8.26 -15.12 -5.10
N LEU A 96 8.81 -16.10 -4.40
CA LEU A 96 8.05 -16.84 -3.39
C LEU A 96 7.53 -15.88 -2.31
N GLY A 97 6.21 -15.80 -2.20
CA GLY A 97 5.53 -14.97 -1.20
C GLY A 97 5.08 -13.59 -1.69
N TYR A 98 5.47 -13.15 -2.90
CA TYR A 98 4.92 -11.90 -3.45
C TYR A 98 5.10 -11.75 -4.97
N VAL A 99 4.22 -10.94 -5.55
CA VAL A 99 4.27 -10.54 -6.97
C VAL A 99 4.17 -9.04 -7.05
N VAL A 100 5.03 -8.40 -7.84
CA VAL A 100 4.99 -6.95 -8.12
C VAL A 100 4.33 -6.72 -9.47
N LEU A 101 3.29 -5.88 -9.49
CA LEU A 101 2.51 -5.56 -10.67
C LEU A 101 2.38 -4.05 -10.87
N GLY A 102 2.12 -3.67 -12.12
CA GLY A 102 1.66 -2.32 -12.48
C GLY A 102 0.21 -2.37 -12.91
N SER A 103 -0.64 -1.49 -12.38
CA SER A 103 -2.01 -1.33 -12.84
C SER A 103 -2.09 -0.71 -14.24
N PRO A 104 -3.24 -0.76 -14.94
CA PRO A 104 -3.40 -0.08 -16.23
C PRO A 104 -3.11 1.41 -16.21
N GLY A 105 -3.34 2.08 -15.08
CA GLY A 105 -3.03 3.50 -14.86
C GLY A 105 -1.58 3.78 -14.48
N GLY A 106 -0.81 2.75 -14.15
CA GLY A 106 0.61 2.84 -13.82
C GLY A 106 0.95 2.85 -12.33
N LEU A 107 -0.02 2.59 -11.44
CA LEU A 107 0.30 2.41 -10.02
C LEU A 107 1.01 1.07 -9.81
N THR A 108 2.15 1.09 -9.14
CA THR A 108 2.81 -0.12 -8.65
C THR A 108 2.05 -0.66 -7.44
N PHE A 109 1.79 -1.95 -7.44
CA PHE A 109 1.25 -2.66 -6.28
C PHE A 109 1.84 -4.07 -6.18
N CYS A 110 1.82 -4.62 -4.98
CA CYS A 110 2.24 -5.99 -4.72
C CYS A 110 1.04 -6.83 -4.29
N ILE A 111 1.10 -8.11 -4.58
CA ILE A 111 0.24 -9.12 -3.99
C ILE A 111 1.13 -9.96 -3.09
N VAL A 112 0.77 -10.08 -1.81
CA VAL A 112 1.63 -10.67 -0.79
C VAL A 112 0.87 -11.67 0.10
N ASP A 113 1.60 -12.65 0.63
CA ASP A 113 1.09 -13.61 1.60
C ASP A 113 1.15 -13.02 3.00
N HIS A 114 0.01 -12.66 3.53
CA HIS A 114 -0.14 -12.24 4.93
C HIS A 114 -1.62 -12.23 5.33
N SER A 115 -1.94 -12.83 6.46
CA SER A 115 -3.25 -12.68 7.08
C SER A 115 -3.35 -11.30 7.73
N GLY A 116 -4.34 -10.50 7.35
CA GLY A 116 -4.56 -9.19 7.94
C GLY A 116 -4.72 -9.21 9.46
N GLY A 117 -4.60 -8.04 10.06
CA GLY A 117 -4.72 -7.84 11.49
C GLY A 117 -5.94 -7.00 11.90
N ARG A 118 -5.94 -6.56 13.14
CA ARG A 118 -6.97 -5.67 13.67
C ARG A 118 -6.66 -4.22 13.26
N ARG A 119 -7.63 -3.55 12.63
CA ARG A 119 -7.51 -2.13 12.26
C ARG A 119 -7.23 -1.28 13.50
N PRO A 120 -6.25 -0.35 13.44
CA PRO A 120 -6.00 0.59 14.53
C PRO A 120 -7.19 1.49 14.82
N ALA A 121 -7.31 1.92 16.09
CA ALA A 121 -8.24 2.97 16.44
C ALA A 121 -7.70 4.36 16.03
N PRO A 122 -8.59 5.35 15.80
CA PRO A 122 -8.16 6.73 15.57
C PRO A 122 -7.37 7.28 16.77
N VAL A 123 -6.23 7.89 16.49
CA VAL A 123 -5.35 8.49 17.50
C VAL A 123 -5.95 9.79 18.02
N PRO A 124 -6.07 9.98 19.35
CA PRO A 124 -6.58 11.21 19.94
C PRO A 124 -5.52 12.32 19.95
N TRP A 125 -5.94 13.52 19.63
CA TRP A 125 -5.17 14.76 19.66
C TRP A 125 -5.94 15.83 20.43
N PRO A 126 -5.32 16.94 20.88
CA PRO A 126 -6.04 18.02 21.58
C PRO A 126 -7.24 18.59 20.80
N GLY A 127 -7.18 18.57 19.45
CA GLY A 127 -8.23 19.10 18.58
C GLY A 127 -9.17 18.06 17.99
N GLY A 128 -9.01 16.75 18.29
CA GLY A 128 -9.84 15.71 17.70
C GLY A 128 -9.18 14.35 17.59
N ARG A 129 -9.58 13.59 16.59
CA ARG A 129 -9.00 12.26 16.31
C ARG A 129 -8.62 12.16 14.85
N SER A 130 -7.56 11.42 14.53
CA SER A 130 -7.17 11.13 13.17
C SER A 130 -6.79 9.66 12.97
N LEU A 131 -7.00 9.19 11.76
CA LEU A 131 -6.55 7.89 11.28
C LEU A 131 -6.28 8.04 9.80
N VAL A 132 -5.18 7.49 9.31
CA VAL A 132 -4.98 7.26 7.88
C VAL A 132 -5.89 6.08 7.50
N ASP A 133 -6.91 6.32 6.69
CA ASP A 133 -7.91 5.30 6.34
C ASP A 133 -8.25 5.28 4.86
N GLN A 134 -7.56 6.10 4.08
CA GLN A 134 -7.88 6.33 2.68
C GLN A 134 -6.60 6.51 1.86
N VAL A 135 -6.57 5.92 0.67
CA VAL A 135 -5.59 6.17 -0.37
C VAL A 135 -6.29 6.83 -1.55
N CYS A 136 -5.74 7.95 -2.03
CA CYS A 136 -6.22 8.62 -3.22
C CYS A 136 -5.25 8.33 -4.37
N LEU A 137 -5.77 7.83 -5.49
CA LEU A 137 -4.98 7.57 -6.69
C LEU A 137 -5.19 8.71 -7.68
N ASP A 138 -4.10 9.40 -8.03
CA ASP A 138 -4.11 10.40 -9.09
C ASP A 138 -3.97 9.70 -10.44
N ILE A 139 -5.06 9.67 -11.20
CA ILE A 139 -5.17 8.92 -12.45
C ILE A 139 -5.23 9.90 -13.63
N PRO A 140 -4.36 9.75 -14.63
CA PRO A 140 -4.46 10.55 -15.85
C PRO A 140 -5.83 10.39 -16.51
N PRO A 141 -6.47 11.46 -17.04
CA PRO A 141 -7.79 11.37 -17.65
C PRO A 141 -7.93 10.29 -18.73
N SER A 142 -6.87 10.06 -19.52
CA SER A 142 -6.84 9.02 -20.56
C SER A 142 -6.82 7.58 -20.04
N ARG A 143 -6.60 7.38 -18.74
CA ARG A 143 -6.56 6.07 -18.09
C ARG A 143 -7.64 5.88 -17.03
N PHE A 144 -8.44 6.92 -16.80
CA PHE A 144 -9.39 6.95 -15.68
C PHE A 144 -10.35 5.75 -15.69
N ASP A 145 -11.06 5.55 -16.81
CA ASP A 145 -12.08 4.50 -16.90
C ASP A 145 -11.48 3.09 -16.74
N SER A 146 -10.32 2.85 -17.37
CA SER A 146 -9.63 1.54 -17.28
C SER A 146 -9.11 1.28 -15.88
N GLU A 147 -8.59 2.30 -15.21
CA GLU A 147 -8.06 2.15 -13.84
C GLU A 147 -9.17 1.92 -12.82
N VAL A 148 -10.27 2.69 -12.91
CA VAL A 148 -11.43 2.50 -12.04
C VAL A 148 -12.06 1.11 -12.24
N ALA A 149 -12.21 0.67 -13.50
CA ALA A 149 -12.72 -0.67 -13.79
C ALA A 149 -11.79 -1.76 -13.24
N PHE A 150 -10.48 -1.60 -13.43
CA PHE A 150 -9.47 -2.53 -12.91
C PHE A 150 -9.59 -2.73 -11.40
N TRP A 151 -9.55 -1.63 -10.62
CA TRP A 151 -9.59 -1.72 -9.17
C TRP A 151 -10.91 -2.29 -8.66
N ARG A 152 -12.04 -1.88 -9.24
CA ARG A 152 -13.35 -2.42 -8.91
C ARG A 152 -13.43 -3.94 -9.14
N GLU A 153 -12.98 -4.40 -10.29
CA GLU A 153 -13.05 -5.82 -10.65
C GLU A 153 -12.03 -6.66 -9.87
N LEU A 154 -10.85 -6.14 -9.58
CA LEU A 154 -9.82 -6.84 -8.83
C LEU A 154 -10.21 -7.00 -7.36
N THR A 155 -10.67 -5.92 -6.74
CA THR A 155 -10.94 -5.87 -5.30
C THR A 155 -12.35 -6.36 -4.96
N GLY A 156 -13.30 -6.25 -5.86
CA GLY A 156 -14.72 -6.48 -5.60
C GLY A 156 -15.36 -5.41 -4.69
N TRP A 157 -14.67 -4.30 -4.42
CA TRP A 157 -15.19 -3.23 -3.57
C TRP A 157 -16.24 -2.41 -4.30
N GLU A 158 -17.25 -1.98 -3.53
CA GLU A 158 -18.32 -1.15 -4.06
C GLU A 158 -17.81 0.24 -4.46
N GLN A 159 -18.21 0.68 -5.65
CA GLN A 159 -17.98 2.04 -6.09
C GLN A 159 -19.11 2.93 -5.57
N THR A 160 -18.79 3.88 -4.69
CA THR A 160 -19.75 4.91 -4.26
C THR A 160 -19.52 6.18 -5.07
N GLN A 161 -20.57 6.63 -5.76
CA GLN A 161 -20.59 8.00 -6.30
C GLN A 161 -21.08 8.92 -5.19
N LYS A 162 -20.20 9.79 -4.68
CA LYS A 162 -20.67 10.94 -3.92
C LYS A 162 -21.20 11.96 -4.90
N ALA A 163 -22.49 12.30 -4.77
CA ALA A 163 -23.10 13.40 -5.47
C ALA A 163 -22.47 14.74 -5.07
#